data_2ac5b65b9d2dc54bb3cb5bbe5ef84909
#
_entry.id   2ac5b65b9d2dc54bb3cb5bbe5ef84909
#
_cell.length_a   1.000
_cell.length_b   1.000
_cell.length_c   1.000
_cell.angle_alpha   90.00
_cell.angle_beta   90.00
_cell.angle_gamma   90.00
#
_symmetry.space_group_name_H-M   'P 1'
#
loop_
_entity.id
_entity.type
_entity.pdbx_description
1 polymer ?
#
loop_
_entity_poly.entity_id
_entity_poly.type
_entity_poly.pdbx_seq_one_letter_code
_entity_poly.pdbx_strand_id
1 'polypeptide(L)'
;MWLAMPLIIASTLLVMKLTAFGTMKENIAKQFEIFGNKHTWAMTLLYIVTFGSFIGFSMALPLAITVIFGISHVSDAAGVIQHTLKNPNAPSALTYAWIGPFVGALIRPLGGWIADKVGGSIVTQVISAVMVFASAAVGYVMLLAYRSATPEQYFLVFMGLFVLLFAASGIGNGSTFRTIGVIFDRTQAGPVLGWTSAIAAYGAFIAPVVIGAQIKAATPELAMYGFAVFYALCLVLNWWFYLRKGAYVKNP
;
A
#
# COMPACT_ATOMS: atom_id res chain seq x y z
N MET A 1 -20.54 19.99 4.79
CA MET A 1 -20.89 19.19 3.61
C MET A 1 -21.59 20.01 2.52
N TRP A 2 -22.54 20.89 2.81
CA TRP A 2 -23.31 21.66 1.81
C TRP A 2 -22.52 22.71 1.02
N LEU A 3 -21.44 23.27 1.58
CA LEU A 3 -20.56 24.25 0.88
C LEU A 3 -19.59 23.60 -0.12
N ALA A 4 -19.28 22.33 0.02
CA ALA A 4 -18.38 21.63 -0.90
C ALA A 4 -19.03 21.29 -2.26
N MET A 5 -20.34 21.00 -2.25
CA MET A 5 -21.06 20.66 -3.49
C MET A 5 -21.06 21.77 -4.54
N PRO A 6 -21.41 23.04 -4.24
CA PRO A 6 -21.34 24.10 -5.24
C PRO A 6 -19.91 24.38 -5.74
N LEU A 7 -18.89 24.21 -4.89
CA LEU A 7 -17.49 24.33 -5.31
C LEU A 7 -17.08 23.22 -6.28
N ILE A 8 -17.49 21.97 -6.02
CA ILE A 8 -17.25 20.83 -6.92
C ILE A 8 -17.97 21.05 -8.24
N ILE A 9 -19.23 21.46 -8.23
CA ILE A 9 -20.00 21.74 -9.44
C ILE A 9 -19.37 22.90 -10.24
N ALA A 10 -19.01 23.99 -9.58
CA ALA A 10 -18.38 25.14 -10.21
C ALA A 10 -17.02 24.80 -10.83
N SER A 11 -16.18 24.03 -10.12
CA SER A 11 -14.88 23.56 -10.64
C SER A 11 -15.05 22.60 -11.81
N THR A 12 -16.03 21.70 -11.77
CA THR A 12 -16.35 20.78 -12.86
C THR A 12 -16.81 21.54 -14.10
N LEU A 13 -17.73 22.50 -13.93
CA LEU A 13 -18.21 23.33 -15.05
C LEU A 13 -17.09 24.22 -15.64
N LEU A 14 -16.18 24.72 -14.79
CA LEU A 14 -15.02 25.49 -15.25
C LEU A 14 -14.08 24.61 -16.07
N VAL A 15 -13.74 23.41 -15.60
CA VAL A 15 -12.92 22.44 -16.33
C VAL A 15 -13.58 22.05 -17.65
N MET A 16 -14.88 21.80 -17.65
CA MET A 16 -15.63 21.49 -18.88
C MET A 16 -15.63 22.62 -19.91
N LYS A 17 -15.61 23.89 -19.48
CA LYS A 17 -15.45 25.04 -20.39
C LYS A 17 -14.04 25.23 -20.93
N LEU A 18 -13.02 24.83 -20.15
CA LEU A 18 -11.61 25.00 -20.53
C LEU A 18 -11.08 23.85 -21.38
N THR A 19 -11.71 22.68 -21.36
CA THR A 19 -11.34 21.52 -22.19
C THR A 19 -12.11 21.52 -23.49
N ALA A 20 -11.38 21.59 -24.64
CA ALA A 20 -11.96 21.43 -25.95
C ALA A 20 -12.45 20.00 -26.17
N PHE A 21 -13.76 19.76 -26.08
CA PHE A 21 -14.39 18.43 -26.19
C PHE A 21 -14.16 17.73 -27.55
N GLY A 22 -13.75 18.45 -28.60
CA GLY A 22 -13.53 17.90 -29.95
C GLY A 22 -12.39 16.86 -30.02
N THR A 23 -11.40 16.94 -29.17
CA THR A 23 -10.24 16.03 -29.15
C THR A 23 -10.42 14.81 -28.25
N MET A 24 -11.48 14.76 -27.45
CA MET A 24 -11.67 13.69 -26.45
C MET A 24 -11.91 12.30 -27.07
N LYS A 25 -12.63 12.22 -28.19
CA LYS A 25 -12.98 10.92 -28.79
C LYS A 25 -11.78 10.21 -29.41
N GLU A 26 -10.87 10.96 -30.04
CA GLU A 26 -9.59 10.41 -30.54
C GLU A 26 -8.63 10.06 -29.40
N ASN A 27 -8.64 10.83 -28.32
CA ASN A 27 -7.82 10.56 -27.14
C ASN A 27 -8.27 9.32 -26.35
N ILE A 28 -9.56 8.98 -26.33
CA ILE A 28 -10.07 7.79 -25.61
C ILE A 28 -9.52 6.51 -26.26
N ALA A 29 -9.56 6.37 -27.56
CA ALA A 29 -9.02 5.18 -28.24
C ALA A 29 -7.52 5.00 -27.96
N LYS A 30 -6.72 6.10 -28.04
CA LYS A 30 -5.30 6.09 -27.71
C LYS A 30 -5.02 5.75 -26.25
N GLN A 31 -5.92 6.11 -25.33
CA GLN A 31 -5.77 5.74 -23.92
C GLN A 31 -5.89 4.23 -23.67
N PHE A 32 -6.64 3.51 -24.51
CA PHE A 32 -6.76 2.04 -24.42
C PHE A 32 -5.54 1.30 -25.01
N GLU A 33 -4.69 1.94 -25.80
CA GLU A 33 -3.46 1.33 -26.33
C GLU A 33 -2.48 0.92 -25.23
N ILE A 34 -2.55 1.54 -24.04
CA ILE A 34 -1.71 1.19 -22.89
C ILE A 34 -1.87 -0.27 -22.47
N PHE A 35 -3.04 -0.90 -22.67
CA PHE A 35 -3.31 -2.27 -22.26
C PHE A 35 -2.58 -3.33 -23.10
N GLY A 36 -2.16 -2.97 -24.32
CA GLY A 36 -1.29 -3.80 -25.17
C GLY A 36 0.16 -3.83 -24.69
N ASN A 37 0.57 -2.90 -23.83
CA ASN A 37 1.93 -2.80 -23.36
C ASN A 37 2.12 -3.63 -22.06
N LYS A 38 3.00 -4.65 -22.11
CA LYS A 38 3.32 -5.50 -20.95
C LYS A 38 3.85 -4.71 -19.74
N HIS A 39 4.51 -3.57 -19.96
CA HIS A 39 5.01 -2.72 -18.89
C HIS A 39 3.88 -2.06 -18.10
N THR A 40 2.71 -1.82 -18.71
CA THR A 40 1.53 -1.32 -18.00
C THR A 40 1.11 -2.30 -16.90
N TRP A 41 1.04 -3.59 -17.20
CA TRP A 41 0.66 -4.61 -16.23
C TRP A 41 1.72 -4.82 -15.15
N ALA A 42 3.01 -4.83 -15.54
CA ALA A 42 4.11 -4.92 -14.58
C ALA A 42 4.10 -3.71 -13.62
N MET A 43 3.97 -2.50 -14.14
CA MET A 43 3.89 -1.29 -13.31
C MET A 43 2.62 -1.23 -12.46
N THR A 44 1.50 -1.77 -12.95
CA THR A 44 0.27 -1.89 -12.14
C THR A 44 0.52 -2.74 -10.89
N LEU A 45 1.15 -3.91 -11.04
CA LEU A 45 1.48 -4.77 -9.89
C LEU A 45 2.46 -4.09 -8.94
N LEU A 46 3.53 -3.46 -9.45
CA LEU A 46 4.49 -2.73 -8.62
C LEU A 46 3.86 -1.52 -7.92
N TYR A 47 2.89 -0.87 -8.55
CA TYR A 47 2.17 0.24 -7.95
C TYR A 47 1.18 -0.22 -6.85
N ILE A 48 0.62 -1.43 -6.98
CA ILE A 48 -0.17 -2.06 -5.89
C ILE A 48 0.73 -2.33 -4.69
N VAL A 49 1.97 -2.83 -4.89
CA VAL A 49 2.93 -3.02 -3.78
C VAL A 49 3.17 -1.73 -3.03
N THR A 50 3.38 -0.62 -3.72
CA THR A 50 3.77 0.64 -3.11
C THR A 50 2.55 1.47 -2.69
N PHE A 51 1.77 1.97 -3.63
CA PHE A 51 0.62 2.83 -3.36
C PHE A 51 -0.59 2.07 -2.81
N GLY A 52 -0.86 0.88 -3.35
CA GLY A 52 -1.96 0.03 -2.86
C GLY A 52 -1.78 -0.36 -1.40
N SER A 53 -0.57 -0.76 -1.01
CA SER A 53 -0.25 -1.07 0.38
C SER A 53 -0.30 0.16 1.28
N PHE A 54 0.18 1.31 0.80
CA PHE A 54 0.09 2.56 1.55
C PHE A 54 -1.36 2.90 1.92
N ILE A 55 -2.27 2.91 0.94
CA ILE A 55 -3.69 3.19 1.17
C ILE A 55 -4.33 2.07 2.00
N GLY A 56 -4.04 0.82 1.67
CA GLY A 56 -4.59 -0.34 2.34
C GLY A 56 -4.26 -0.39 3.82
N PHE A 57 -3.00 -0.18 4.16
CA PHE A 57 -2.57 -0.14 5.57
C PHE A 57 -3.10 1.09 6.30
N SER A 58 -3.28 2.23 5.61
CA SER A 58 -3.92 3.41 6.22
C SER A 58 -5.33 3.11 6.72
N MET A 59 -6.07 2.28 5.99
CA MET A 59 -7.43 1.86 6.36
C MET A 59 -7.44 0.67 7.34
N ALA A 60 -6.45 -0.22 7.26
CA ALA A 60 -6.39 -1.43 8.09
C ALA A 60 -5.76 -1.22 9.47
N LEU A 61 -4.84 -0.26 9.60
CA LEU A 61 -4.12 -0.03 10.87
C LEU A 61 -5.03 0.30 12.05
N PRO A 62 -6.05 1.19 11.93
CA PRO A 62 -6.99 1.45 13.01
C PRO A 62 -7.74 0.19 13.46
N LEU A 63 -8.14 -0.66 12.51
CA LEU A 63 -8.81 -1.93 12.77
C LEU A 63 -7.88 -2.88 13.55
N ALA A 64 -6.63 -3.04 13.08
CA ALA A 64 -5.65 -3.90 13.73
C ALA A 64 -5.35 -3.45 15.17
N ILE A 65 -5.15 -2.14 15.39
CA ILE A 65 -4.94 -1.59 16.74
C ILE A 65 -6.14 -1.89 17.64
N THR A 66 -7.35 -1.62 17.16
CA THR A 66 -8.57 -1.75 17.98
C THR A 66 -8.87 -3.21 18.35
N VAL A 67 -8.68 -4.15 17.41
CA VAL A 67 -9.10 -5.54 17.62
C VAL A 67 -7.99 -6.37 18.26
N ILE A 68 -6.73 -6.23 17.80
CA ILE A 68 -5.63 -7.06 18.31
C ILE A 68 -5.17 -6.58 19.68
N PHE A 69 -5.08 -5.26 19.90
CA PHE A 69 -4.58 -4.69 21.15
C PHE A 69 -5.69 -4.21 22.09
N GLY A 70 -6.91 -4.03 21.57
CA GLY A 70 -8.06 -3.60 22.37
C GLY A 70 -8.68 -4.70 23.23
N ILE A 71 -8.31 -5.96 23.00
CA ILE A 71 -8.85 -7.14 23.65
C ILE A 71 -7.70 -7.94 24.27
N SER A 72 -7.88 -8.43 25.49
CA SER A 72 -6.96 -9.40 26.14
C SER A 72 -7.31 -10.80 25.66
N HIS A 73 -6.31 -11.57 25.26
CA HIS A 73 -6.45 -12.91 24.71
C HIS A 73 -6.04 -13.93 25.78
N VAL A 74 -7.02 -14.40 26.55
CA VAL A 74 -6.78 -15.28 27.70
C VAL A 74 -7.19 -16.69 27.35
N SER A 75 -6.31 -17.66 27.64
CA SER A 75 -6.61 -19.09 27.52
C SER A 75 -7.54 -19.56 28.65
N ASP A 76 -8.60 -20.27 28.32
CA ASP A 76 -9.46 -20.91 29.28
C ASP A 76 -8.84 -22.22 29.83
N ALA A 77 -9.55 -22.89 30.75
CA ALA A 77 -9.08 -24.13 31.34
C ALA A 77 -8.91 -25.29 30.36
N ALA A 78 -9.54 -25.19 29.16
CA ALA A 78 -9.41 -26.16 28.07
C ALA A 78 -8.30 -25.78 27.06
N GLY A 79 -7.56 -24.68 27.30
CA GLY A 79 -6.51 -24.18 26.44
C GLY A 79 -7.02 -23.39 25.23
N VAL A 80 -8.33 -23.08 25.16
CA VAL A 80 -8.92 -22.28 24.10
C VAL A 80 -8.77 -20.81 24.41
N ILE A 81 -8.22 -20.03 23.44
CA ILE A 81 -8.03 -18.60 23.62
C ILE A 81 -9.37 -17.87 23.49
N GLN A 82 -9.75 -17.17 24.53
CA GLN A 82 -10.94 -16.33 24.58
C GLN A 82 -10.58 -14.87 24.21
N HIS A 83 -11.41 -14.25 23.37
CA HIS A 83 -11.21 -12.90 22.86
C HIS A 83 -12.34 -11.96 23.33
N THR A 84 -12.72 -12.04 24.58
CA THR A 84 -13.91 -11.36 25.11
C THR A 84 -13.62 -10.25 26.11
N LEU A 85 -12.44 -10.28 26.74
CA LEU A 85 -12.07 -9.32 27.78
C LEU A 85 -11.47 -8.07 27.16
N LYS A 86 -12.02 -6.91 27.50
CA LYS A 86 -11.46 -5.62 27.08
C LYS A 86 -10.11 -5.40 27.77
N ASN A 87 -9.10 -5.05 27.01
CA ASN A 87 -7.79 -4.68 27.53
C ASN A 87 -7.85 -3.27 28.17
N PRO A 88 -7.64 -3.12 29.50
CA PRO A 88 -7.66 -1.82 30.15
C PRO A 88 -6.50 -0.90 29.71
N ASN A 89 -5.39 -1.47 29.25
CA ASN A 89 -4.19 -0.75 28.78
C ASN A 89 -4.14 -0.64 27.24
N ALA A 90 -5.29 -0.80 26.57
CA ALA A 90 -5.36 -0.77 25.11
C ALA A 90 -4.85 0.56 24.53
N PRO A 91 -3.94 0.53 23.55
CA PRO A 91 -3.52 1.74 22.84
C PRO A 91 -4.69 2.31 22.02
N SER A 92 -4.81 3.63 22.02
CA SER A 92 -5.85 4.32 21.26
C SER A 92 -5.51 4.34 19.77
N ALA A 93 -6.38 3.78 18.92
CA ALA A 93 -6.22 3.87 17.47
C ALA A 93 -6.22 5.33 16.98
N LEU A 94 -7.04 6.20 17.58
CA LEU A 94 -7.07 7.64 17.22
C LEU A 94 -5.74 8.34 17.48
N THR A 95 -5.01 7.90 18.50
CA THR A 95 -3.73 8.51 18.87
C THR A 95 -2.61 8.07 17.91
N TYR A 96 -2.61 6.84 17.43
CA TYR A 96 -1.45 6.26 16.74
C TYR A 96 -1.65 6.00 15.25
N ALA A 97 -2.89 5.75 14.78
CA ALA A 97 -3.11 5.29 13.41
C ALA A 97 -2.73 6.30 12.31
N TRP A 98 -2.71 7.58 12.60
CA TRP A 98 -2.32 8.62 11.64
C TRP A 98 -0.81 8.73 11.41
N ILE A 99 0.02 8.25 12.37
CA ILE A 99 1.49 8.39 12.33
C ILE A 99 2.07 7.70 11.09
N GLY A 100 1.62 6.47 10.81
CA GLY A 100 2.09 5.72 9.65
C GLY A 100 1.84 6.43 8.32
N PRO A 101 0.58 6.76 7.98
CA PRO A 101 0.25 7.50 6.77
C PRO A 101 0.98 8.86 6.67
N PHE A 102 1.14 9.56 7.77
CA PHE A 102 1.86 10.84 7.81
C PHE A 102 3.33 10.67 7.42
N VAL A 103 4.05 9.73 8.07
CA VAL A 103 5.45 9.44 7.75
C VAL A 103 5.60 8.99 6.30
N GLY A 104 4.77 8.08 5.83
CA GLY A 104 4.84 7.58 4.47
C GLY A 104 4.53 8.65 3.41
N ALA A 105 3.62 9.59 3.70
CA ALA A 105 3.33 10.72 2.82
C ALA A 105 4.51 11.69 2.74
N LEU A 106 5.13 12.03 3.87
CA LEU A 106 6.27 12.95 3.94
C LEU A 106 7.51 12.41 3.24
N ILE A 107 7.76 11.10 3.33
CA ILE A 107 8.97 10.49 2.76
C ILE A 107 8.86 10.19 1.26
N ARG A 108 7.67 10.31 0.67
CA ARG A 108 7.41 10.01 -0.75
C ARG A 108 8.30 10.79 -1.74
N PRO A 109 8.51 12.11 -1.60
CA PRO A 109 9.41 12.86 -2.49
C PRO A 109 10.84 12.34 -2.48
N LEU A 110 11.33 11.84 -1.32
CA LEU A 110 12.65 11.25 -1.18
C LEU A 110 12.80 10.02 -2.08
N GLY A 111 11.74 9.20 -2.22
CA GLY A 111 11.73 8.04 -3.10
C GLY A 111 11.96 8.41 -4.57
N GLY A 112 11.30 9.47 -5.06
CA GLY A 112 11.54 10.00 -6.41
C GLY A 112 12.95 10.52 -6.59
N TRP A 113 13.43 11.32 -5.64
CA TRP A 113 14.80 11.89 -5.69
C TRP A 113 15.90 10.81 -5.67
N ILE A 114 15.76 9.76 -4.85
CA ILE A 114 16.70 8.62 -4.86
C ILE A 114 16.61 7.89 -6.21
N ALA A 115 15.40 7.66 -6.72
CA ALA A 115 15.18 6.99 -7.99
C ALA A 115 15.81 7.75 -9.19
N ASP A 116 15.86 9.07 -9.14
CA ASP A 116 16.53 9.88 -10.16
C ASP A 116 18.05 9.63 -10.20
N LYS A 117 18.64 9.28 -9.06
CA LYS A 117 20.10 9.06 -8.94
C LYS A 117 20.52 7.62 -9.24
N VAL A 118 19.77 6.63 -8.76
CA VAL A 118 20.18 5.22 -8.82
C VAL A 118 19.32 4.37 -9.76
N GLY A 119 18.21 4.94 -10.27
CA GLY A 119 17.22 4.25 -11.09
C GLY A 119 16.06 3.72 -10.25
N GLY A 120 14.86 3.83 -10.80
CA GLY A 120 13.63 3.54 -10.06
C GLY A 120 13.46 2.07 -9.72
N SER A 121 13.91 1.17 -10.60
CA SER A 121 13.75 -0.27 -10.35
C SER A 121 14.66 -0.79 -9.25
N ILE A 122 15.85 -0.21 -9.05
CA ILE A 122 16.72 -0.56 -7.92
C ILE A 122 16.04 -0.13 -6.61
N VAL A 123 15.51 1.10 -6.55
CA VAL A 123 14.80 1.57 -5.37
C VAL A 123 13.60 0.68 -5.07
N THR A 124 12.77 0.39 -6.08
CA THR A 124 11.61 -0.48 -5.95
C THR A 124 11.99 -1.89 -5.49
N GLN A 125 13.13 -2.43 -5.96
CA GLN A 125 13.65 -3.74 -5.54
C GLN A 125 13.99 -3.77 -4.05
N VAL A 126 14.77 -2.79 -3.59
CA VAL A 126 15.18 -2.69 -2.19
C VAL A 126 13.96 -2.51 -1.29
N ILE A 127 13.05 -1.60 -1.68
CA ILE A 127 11.84 -1.32 -0.89
C ILE A 127 10.92 -2.53 -0.84
N SER A 128 10.73 -3.24 -1.95
CA SER A 128 9.93 -4.48 -1.96
C SER A 128 10.54 -5.55 -1.03
N ALA A 129 11.87 -5.69 -1.01
CA ALA A 129 12.53 -6.58 -0.07
C ALA A 129 12.29 -6.17 1.39
N VAL A 130 12.42 -4.87 1.71
CA VAL A 130 12.11 -4.35 3.06
C VAL A 130 10.65 -4.66 3.42
N MET A 131 9.70 -4.47 2.49
CA MET A 131 8.29 -4.76 2.72
C MET A 131 8.00 -6.25 2.95
N VAL A 132 8.72 -7.16 2.26
CA VAL A 132 8.62 -8.61 2.53
C VAL A 132 8.97 -8.91 3.98
N PHE A 133 10.14 -8.47 4.44
CA PHE A 133 10.61 -8.74 5.80
C PHE A 133 9.78 -8.02 6.86
N ALA A 134 9.46 -6.77 6.65
CA ALA A 134 8.65 -5.98 7.59
C ALA A 134 7.23 -6.54 7.72
N SER A 135 6.61 -6.97 6.61
CA SER A 135 5.28 -7.59 6.63
C SER A 135 5.30 -8.93 7.37
N ALA A 136 6.31 -9.78 7.11
CA ALA A 136 6.47 -11.02 7.85
C ALA A 136 6.70 -10.79 9.36
N ALA A 137 7.51 -9.78 9.71
CA ALA A 137 7.75 -9.41 11.10
C ALA A 137 6.49 -8.87 11.79
N VAL A 138 5.69 -8.03 11.09
CA VAL A 138 4.38 -7.59 11.61
C VAL A 138 3.47 -8.80 11.84
N GLY A 139 3.39 -9.73 10.90
CA GLY A 139 2.60 -10.96 11.06
C GLY A 139 3.01 -11.73 12.31
N TYR A 140 4.32 -11.90 12.53
CA TYR A 140 4.83 -12.56 13.72
C TYR A 140 4.46 -11.84 15.02
N VAL A 141 4.59 -10.51 15.05
CA VAL A 141 4.19 -9.70 16.22
C VAL A 141 2.68 -9.77 16.45
N MET A 142 1.87 -9.77 15.38
CA MET A 142 0.41 -9.96 15.48
C MET A 142 0.07 -11.32 16.08
N LEU A 143 0.77 -12.37 15.68
CA LEU A 143 0.61 -13.73 16.25
C LEU A 143 0.89 -13.73 17.76
N LEU A 144 1.99 -13.10 18.18
CA LEU A 144 2.34 -13.02 19.61
C LEU A 144 1.31 -12.21 20.40
N ALA A 145 0.91 -11.05 19.90
CA ALA A 145 -0.07 -10.19 20.54
C ALA A 145 -1.44 -10.88 20.64
N TYR A 146 -1.88 -11.56 19.60
CA TYR A 146 -3.19 -12.22 19.53
C TYR A 146 -3.29 -13.48 20.41
N ARG A 147 -2.18 -13.93 20.96
CA ARG A 147 -2.10 -15.07 21.92
C ARG A 147 -1.70 -14.64 23.33
N SER A 148 -1.66 -13.33 23.60
CA SER A 148 -1.18 -12.79 24.88
C SER A 148 -2.32 -12.21 25.71
N ALA A 149 -2.28 -12.48 27.01
CA ALA A 149 -3.15 -11.81 27.99
C ALA A 149 -2.86 -10.29 28.10
N THR A 150 -1.65 -9.87 27.74
CA THR A 150 -1.16 -8.49 27.80
C THR A 150 -0.62 -8.07 26.41
N PRO A 151 -1.49 -7.93 25.39
CA PRO A 151 -1.05 -7.66 24.02
C PRO A 151 -0.33 -6.31 23.87
N GLU A 152 -0.61 -5.33 24.73
CA GLU A 152 0.00 -3.99 24.72
C GLU A 152 1.53 -4.00 24.79
N GLN A 153 2.13 -5.02 25.38
CA GLN A 153 3.60 -5.16 25.44
C GLN A 153 4.25 -5.27 24.06
N TYR A 154 3.52 -5.77 23.06
CA TYR A 154 3.98 -5.89 21.68
C TYR A 154 3.66 -4.64 20.82
N PHE A 155 2.89 -3.69 21.35
CA PHE A 155 2.36 -2.59 20.56
C PHE A 155 3.46 -1.68 19.98
N LEU A 156 4.49 -1.37 20.76
CA LEU A 156 5.56 -0.48 20.32
C LEU A 156 6.32 -1.09 19.12
N VAL A 157 6.63 -2.40 19.19
CA VAL A 157 7.29 -3.11 18.09
C VAL A 157 6.39 -3.20 16.87
N PHE A 158 5.10 -3.54 17.06
CA PHE A 158 4.09 -3.55 16.01
C PHE A 158 4.01 -2.19 15.30
N MET A 159 3.88 -1.12 16.06
CA MET A 159 3.76 0.23 15.51
C MET A 159 5.03 0.67 14.77
N GLY A 160 6.21 0.37 15.31
CA GLY A 160 7.50 0.64 14.65
C GLY A 160 7.62 -0.08 13.31
N LEU A 161 7.22 -1.35 13.22
CA LEU A 161 7.21 -2.11 11.99
C LEU A 161 6.17 -1.60 10.98
N PHE A 162 5.00 -1.16 11.44
CA PHE A 162 4.02 -0.51 10.57
C PHE A 162 4.52 0.83 10.03
N VAL A 163 5.17 1.65 10.85
CA VAL A 163 5.82 2.90 10.40
C VAL A 163 6.89 2.60 9.35
N LEU A 164 7.67 1.53 9.53
CA LEU A 164 8.64 1.06 8.52
C LEU A 164 7.94 0.66 7.21
N LEU A 165 6.81 -0.07 7.27
CA LEU A 165 6.01 -0.42 6.08
C LEU A 165 5.49 0.84 5.37
N PHE A 166 5.01 1.83 6.12
CA PHE A 166 4.56 3.10 5.54
C PHE A 166 5.70 3.89 4.91
N ALA A 167 6.85 3.96 5.58
CA ALA A 167 8.03 4.63 5.03
C ALA A 167 8.52 3.93 3.76
N ALA A 168 8.61 2.60 3.78
CA ALA A 168 8.98 1.79 2.62
C ALA A 168 8.00 1.98 1.46
N SER A 169 6.69 1.86 1.72
CA SER A 169 5.66 2.06 0.68
C SER A 169 5.65 3.50 0.14
N GLY A 170 5.92 4.49 0.98
CA GLY A 170 6.05 5.90 0.58
C GLY A 170 7.23 6.12 -0.37
N ILE A 171 8.43 5.66 -0.01
CA ILE A 171 9.62 5.72 -0.88
C ILE A 171 9.36 4.97 -2.17
N GLY A 172 8.80 3.76 -2.10
CA GLY A 172 8.45 2.95 -3.26
C GLY A 172 7.45 3.64 -4.17
N ASN A 173 6.46 4.33 -3.62
CA ASN A 173 5.48 5.08 -4.40
C ASN A 173 6.14 6.23 -5.20
N GLY A 174 7.03 7.00 -4.59
CA GLY A 174 7.80 8.03 -5.29
C GLY A 174 8.64 7.45 -6.41
N SER A 175 9.29 6.31 -6.16
CA SER A 175 10.11 5.60 -7.14
C SER A 175 9.28 5.04 -8.32
N THR A 176 8.18 4.33 -8.05
CA THR A 176 7.34 3.75 -9.11
C THR A 176 6.64 4.81 -9.95
N PHE A 177 6.21 5.92 -9.32
CA PHE A 177 5.65 7.06 -10.05
C PHE A 177 6.65 7.63 -11.07
N ARG A 178 7.89 7.85 -10.64
CA ARG A 178 8.98 8.33 -11.51
C ARG A 178 9.30 7.30 -12.61
N THR A 179 9.34 6.01 -12.28
CA THR A 179 9.64 4.92 -13.22
C THR A 179 8.64 4.87 -14.37
N ILE A 180 7.35 5.08 -14.11
CA ILE A 180 6.32 5.16 -15.16
C ILE A 180 6.64 6.31 -16.13
N GLY A 181 7.04 7.48 -15.63
CA GLY A 181 7.41 8.62 -16.47
C GLY A 181 8.65 8.40 -17.32
N VAL A 182 9.50 7.41 -17.00
CA VAL A 182 10.68 7.04 -17.77
C VAL A 182 10.39 5.95 -18.80
N ILE A 183 9.55 4.97 -18.45
CA ILE A 183 9.21 3.84 -19.34
C ILE A 183 8.26 4.26 -20.45
N PHE A 184 7.30 5.13 -20.15
CA PHE A 184 6.24 5.53 -21.08
C PHE A 184 6.49 6.93 -21.61
N ASP A 185 6.15 7.15 -22.87
CA ASP A 185 6.20 8.48 -23.46
C ASP A 185 5.18 9.44 -22.80
N ARG A 186 5.28 10.73 -23.11
CA ARG A 186 4.44 11.78 -22.52
C ARG A 186 2.94 11.58 -22.77
N THR A 187 2.57 10.88 -23.84
CA THR A 187 1.16 10.65 -24.22
C THR A 187 0.58 9.45 -23.46
N GLN A 188 1.40 8.48 -23.12
CA GLN A 188 1.01 7.23 -22.43
C GLN A 188 1.18 7.30 -20.91
N ALA A 189 2.17 8.04 -20.42
CA ALA A 189 2.48 8.09 -18.98
C ALA A 189 1.29 8.53 -18.12
N GLY A 190 0.53 9.54 -18.55
CA GLY A 190 -0.69 9.98 -17.85
C GLY A 190 -1.76 8.91 -17.74
N PRO A 191 -2.21 8.32 -18.86
CA PRO A 191 -3.17 7.20 -18.86
C PRO A 191 -2.70 6.00 -18.03
N VAL A 192 -1.41 5.60 -18.10
CA VAL A 192 -0.84 4.51 -17.29
C VAL A 192 -0.87 4.85 -15.81
N LEU A 193 -0.49 6.06 -15.40
CA LEU A 193 -0.57 6.52 -14.01
C LEU A 193 -2.02 6.52 -13.51
N GLY A 194 -2.97 6.98 -14.33
CA GLY A 194 -4.40 6.96 -14.01
C GLY A 194 -4.89 5.54 -13.75
N TRP A 195 -4.60 4.61 -14.67
CA TRP A 195 -4.96 3.20 -14.55
C TRP A 195 -4.33 2.53 -13.32
N THR A 196 -2.99 2.63 -13.19
CA THR A 196 -2.26 1.98 -12.09
C THR A 196 -2.72 2.51 -10.73
N SER A 197 -2.99 3.82 -10.64
CA SER A 197 -3.50 4.44 -9.41
C SER A 197 -4.91 3.99 -9.06
N ALA A 198 -5.79 3.89 -10.07
CA ALA A 198 -7.17 3.43 -9.88
C ALA A 198 -7.19 1.98 -9.37
N ILE A 199 -6.40 1.09 -9.98
CA ILE A 199 -6.30 -0.31 -9.54
C ILE A 199 -5.66 -0.40 -8.15
N ALA A 200 -4.57 0.31 -7.89
CA ALA A 200 -3.92 0.29 -6.58
C ALA A 200 -4.81 0.86 -5.46
N ALA A 201 -5.73 1.78 -5.76
CA ALA A 201 -6.67 2.33 -4.78
C ALA A 201 -7.60 1.26 -4.18
N TYR A 202 -7.85 0.14 -4.86
CA TYR A 202 -8.58 -1.00 -4.28
C TYR A 202 -7.88 -1.59 -3.05
N GLY A 203 -6.60 -1.30 -2.83
CA GLY A 203 -5.90 -1.62 -1.59
C GLY A 203 -6.63 -1.12 -0.35
N ALA A 204 -7.29 0.05 -0.43
CA ALA A 204 -8.12 0.61 0.66
C ALA A 204 -9.25 -0.34 1.11
N PHE A 205 -9.75 -1.16 0.21
CA PHE A 205 -10.79 -2.15 0.49
C PHE A 205 -10.18 -3.53 0.80
N ILE A 206 -9.23 -3.98 0.00
CA ILE A 206 -8.66 -5.33 0.08
C ILE A 206 -7.95 -5.55 1.43
N ALA A 207 -7.10 -4.62 1.87
CA ALA A 207 -6.30 -4.84 3.07
C ALA A 207 -7.14 -4.93 4.36
N PRO A 208 -8.12 -4.04 4.65
CA PRO A 208 -9.00 -4.21 5.80
C PRO A 208 -9.85 -5.47 5.73
N VAL A 209 -10.34 -5.85 4.54
CA VAL A 209 -11.15 -7.07 4.36
C VAL A 209 -10.33 -8.31 4.65
N VAL A 210 -9.11 -8.41 4.12
CA VAL A 210 -8.22 -9.56 4.34
C VAL A 210 -7.83 -9.65 5.81
N ILE A 211 -7.39 -8.55 6.43
CA ILE A 211 -7.02 -8.53 7.86
C ILE A 211 -8.24 -8.85 8.73
N GLY A 212 -9.40 -8.25 8.46
CA GLY A 212 -10.62 -8.53 9.21
C GLY A 212 -11.12 -9.97 9.07
N ALA A 213 -11.00 -10.57 7.89
CA ALA A 213 -11.33 -11.97 7.67
C ALA A 213 -10.41 -12.91 8.47
N GLN A 214 -9.10 -12.64 8.49
CA GLN A 214 -8.14 -13.44 9.24
C GLN A 214 -8.26 -13.24 10.75
N ILE A 215 -8.64 -12.04 11.22
CA ILE A 215 -8.99 -11.82 12.62
C ILE A 215 -10.20 -12.70 13.02
N LYS A 216 -11.24 -12.74 12.18
CA LYS A 216 -12.42 -13.60 12.40
C LYS A 216 -12.08 -15.10 12.42
N ALA A 217 -11.09 -15.50 11.63
CA ALA A 217 -10.57 -16.86 11.57
C ALA A 217 -9.58 -17.19 12.71
N ALA A 218 -9.33 -16.25 13.63
CA ALA A 218 -8.34 -16.36 14.71
C ALA A 218 -6.89 -16.56 14.23
N THR A 219 -6.57 -16.09 13.03
CA THR A 219 -5.24 -16.22 12.38
C THR A 219 -4.82 -14.89 11.75
N PRO A 220 -4.80 -13.77 12.50
CA PRO A 220 -4.55 -12.44 11.94
C PRO A 220 -3.18 -12.30 11.25
N GLU A 221 -2.19 -13.08 11.66
CA GLU A 221 -0.85 -13.13 11.09
C GLU A 221 -0.84 -13.57 9.62
N LEU A 222 -1.77 -14.45 9.21
CA LEU A 222 -1.82 -14.97 7.84
C LEU A 222 -2.09 -13.88 6.82
N ALA A 223 -2.81 -12.82 7.19
CA ALA A 223 -2.99 -11.66 6.33
C ALA A 223 -1.64 -11.01 5.95
N MET A 224 -0.78 -10.80 6.94
CA MET A 224 0.52 -10.17 6.75
C MET A 224 1.50 -11.09 6.03
N TYR A 225 1.45 -12.40 6.28
CA TYR A 225 2.22 -13.38 5.51
C TYR A 225 1.76 -13.45 4.05
N GLY A 226 0.46 -13.34 3.78
CA GLY A 226 -0.09 -13.23 2.43
C GLY A 226 0.45 -11.99 1.69
N PHE A 227 0.50 -10.84 2.35
CA PHE A 227 1.12 -9.63 1.79
C PHE A 227 2.62 -9.82 1.56
N ALA A 228 3.35 -10.45 2.48
CA ALA A 228 4.77 -10.74 2.30
C ALA A 228 5.03 -11.62 1.05
N VAL A 229 4.22 -12.66 0.84
CA VAL A 229 4.29 -13.51 -0.37
C VAL A 229 4.01 -12.69 -1.62
N PHE A 230 2.99 -11.84 -1.61
CA PHE A 230 2.68 -10.95 -2.73
C PHE A 230 3.86 -10.00 -3.06
N TYR A 231 4.49 -9.40 -2.05
CA TYR A 231 5.65 -8.54 -2.24
C TYR A 231 6.86 -9.31 -2.79
N ALA A 232 7.08 -10.56 -2.34
CA ALA A 232 8.12 -11.41 -2.86
C ALA A 232 7.92 -11.75 -4.34
N LEU A 233 6.68 -12.04 -4.76
CA LEU A 233 6.34 -12.26 -6.17
C LEU A 233 6.60 -11.00 -7.01
N CYS A 234 6.22 -9.83 -6.51
CA CYS A 234 6.47 -8.56 -7.19
C CYS A 234 7.96 -8.18 -7.22
N LEU A 235 8.74 -8.58 -6.21
CA LEU A 235 10.19 -8.44 -6.21
C LEU A 235 10.82 -9.24 -7.35
N VAL A 236 10.38 -10.49 -7.57
CA VAL A 236 10.81 -11.32 -8.69
C VAL A 236 10.39 -10.70 -10.02
N LEU A 237 9.16 -10.18 -10.11
CA LEU A 237 8.64 -9.51 -11.30
C LEU A 237 9.48 -8.27 -11.65
N ASN A 238 9.78 -7.41 -10.67
CA ASN A 238 10.61 -6.23 -10.88
C ASN A 238 12.02 -6.59 -11.38
N TRP A 239 12.64 -7.60 -10.76
CA TRP A 239 13.94 -8.10 -11.19
C TRP A 239 13.88 -8.61 -12.64
N TRP A 240 12.85 -9.41 -12.97
CA TRP A 240 12.68 -10.00 -14.31
C TRP A 240 12.52 -8.94 -15.39
N PHE A 241 11.70 -7.93 -15.17
CA PHE A 241 11.38 -6.91 -16.17
C PHE A 241 12.47 -5.86 -16.33
N TYR A 242 13.18 -5.50 -15.22
CA TYR A 242 13.97 -4.27 -15.18
C TYR A 242 15.40 -4.42 -14.68
N LEU A 243 15.79 -5.50 -14.00
CA LEU A 243 17.12 -5.61 -13.37
C LEU A 243 17.98 -6.75 -13.89
N ARG A 244 17.42 -7.82 -14.46
CA ARG A 244 18.19 -8.94 -15.00
C ARG A 244 19.04 -8.51 -16.20
N LYS A 245 20.09 -9.28 -16.51
CA LYS A 245 20.83 -9.15 -17.78
C LYS A 245 19.88 -9.41 -18.94
N GLY A 246 19.77 -8.43 -19.87
CA GLY A 246 18.81 -8.50 -20.98
C GLY A 246 17.37 -8.15 -20.58
N ALA A 247 17.18 -7.36 -19.52
CA ALA A 247 15.87 -6.81 -19.17
C ALA A 247 15.28 -5.96 -20.31
N TYR A 248 13.95 -5.91 -20.38
CA TYR A 248 13.23 -5.16 -21.43
C TYR A 248 13.54 -3.66 -21.41
N VAL A 249 13.64 -3.08 -20.23
CA VAL A 249 14.15 -1.73 -19.97
C VAL A 249 15.09 -1.86 -18.78
N LYS A 250 16.32 -1.39 -18.92
CA LYS A 250 17.31 -1.57 -17.87
C LYS A 250 17.25 -0.45 -16.87
N ASN A 251 16.81 -0.79 -15.65
CA ASN A 251 16.78 0.11 -14.49
C ASN A 251 16.23 1.51 -14.80
N PRO A 252 14.98 1.59 -15.29
CA PRO A 252 14.36 2.85 -15.63
C PRO A 252 14.20 3.78 -14.42
#